data_896995cc4b06c781b675c9b4946e1e4a
#
_entry.id   896995cc4b06c781b675c9b4946e1e4a
#
_cell.length_a   1.000
_cell.length_b   1.000
_cell.length_c   1.000
_cell.angle_alpha   90.00
_cell.angle_beta   90.00
_cell.angle_gamma   90.00
#
_symmetry.space_group_name_H-M   'P 1'
#
loop_
_entity.id
_entity.type
_entity.pdbx_description
1 polymer ?
#
loop_
_entity_poly.entity_id
_entity_poly.type
_entity_poly.pdbx_seq_one_letter_code
_entity_poly.pdbx_strand_id
1 'polypeptide(L)'
;MELPEYEVYAIKYGDRVGTRGQIFMHGDPHDAPLAMDYFVWVVRNAERTVVVDVGYGQAEGERRGRSFLRCPSEGLALLDIDAATIEDVVITHMHYDHAGNLELFPAARFHIQDDELSFVTGRAMTYKALRHSFVLDDVLDMVRLVYGD
;
A
#
# COMPACT_ATOMS: atom_id res chain seq x y z
N MET A 1 -8.34 -0.01 -33.58
CA MET A 1 -8.66 -0.76 -32.33
C MET A 1 -8.83 0.31 -31.26
N GLU A 2 -10.02 0.43 -30.71
CA GLU A 2 -10.30 1.37 -29.63
C GLU A 2 -9.65 0.82 -28.34
N LEU A 3 -8.94 1.66 -27.60
CA LEU A 3 -8.33 1.26 -26.35
C LEU A 3 -9.39 1.17 -25.26
N PRO A 4 -9.31 0.19 -24.33
CA PRO A 4 -10.27 0.12 -23.25
C PRO A 4 -10.13 1.33 -22.32
N GLU A 5 -11.25 1.90 -21.93
CA GLU A 5 -11.32 2.96 -20.93
C GLU A 5 -11.45 2.35 -19.53
N TYR A 6 -10.86 3.01 -18.53
CA TYR A 6 -10.93 2.63 -17.13
C TYR A 6 -11.35 3.81 -16.27
N GLU A 7 -12.18 3.52 -15.27
CA GLU A 7 -12.42 4.40 -14.14
C GLU A 7 -11.31 4.20 -13.10
N VAL A 8 -10.83 5.29 -12.50
CA VAL A 8 -9.81 5.27 -11.46
C VAL A 8 -10.35 5.96 -10.22
N TYR A 9 -10.33 5.27 -9.09
CA TYR A 9 -10.79 5.78 -7.81
C TYR A 9 -9.63 5.81 -6.81
N ALA A 10 -9.51 6.93 -6.08
CA ALA A 10 -8.62 7.08 -4.95
C ALA A 10 -9.43 6.94 -3.66
N ILE A 11 -9.15 5.92 -2.87
CA ILE A 11 -9.85 5.63 -1.61
C ILE A 11 -8.95 6.02 -0.45
N LYS A 12 -9.28 7.13 0.21
CA LYS A 12 -8.55 7.55 1.40
C LYS A 12 -8.87 6.61 2.56
N TYR A 13 -7.83 6.02 3.16
CA TYR A 13 -7.95 5.12 4.30
C TYR A 13 -7.25 5.62 5.57
N GLY A 14 -6.38 6.62 5.45
CA GLY A 14 -5.65 7.19 6.58
C GLY A 14 -5.11 8.58 6.27
N ASP A 15 -4.56 9.22 7.28
CA ASP A 15 -3.83 10.48 7.15
C ASP A 15 -2.79 10.67 8.25
N ARG A 16 -1.99 11.71 8.09
CA ARG A 16 -1.13 12.24 9.13
C ARG A 16 -0.87 13.74 8.91
N VAL A 17 -0.44 14.40 9.96
CA VAL A 17 0.26 15.68 9.84
C VAL A 17 1.74 15.44 10.13
N GLY A 18 2.57 15.69 9.15
CA GLY A 18 4.04 15.72 9.29
C GLY A 18 4.56 17.14 9.20
N THR A 19 5.88 17.29 9.08
CA THR A 19 6.49 18.58 8.75
C THR A 19 7.16 18.52 7.38
N ARG A 20 7.30 19.66 6.74
CA ARG A 20 7.97 19.77 5.43
C ARG A 20 9.40 19.22 5.50
N GLY A 21 10.12 19.50 6.60
CA GLY A 21 11.47 18.98 6.82
C GLY A 21 11.57 17.46 6.95
N GLN A 22 10.49 16.80 7.38
CA GLN A 22 10.42 15.32 7.45
C GLN A 22 10.04 14.68 6.12
N ILE A 23 9.34 15.40 5.25
CA ILE A 23 8.71 14.86 4.05
C ILE A 23 9.56 15.12 2.81
N PHE A 24 10.13 16.32 2.70
CA PHE A 24 10.94 16.66 1.54
C PHE A 24 12.39 16.20 1.70
N MET A 25 12.92 15.59 0.63
CA MET A 25 14.32 15.22 0.55
C MET A 25 15.19 16.46 0.74
N HIS A 26 16.24 16.36 1.55
CA HIS A 26 17.13 17.46 1.96
C HIS A 26 16.49 18.48 2.93
N GLY A 27 15.30 18.19 3.46
CA GLY A 27 14.62 19.08 4.38
C GLY A 27 14.01 20.32 3.71
N ASP A 28 13.48 21.22 4.52
CA ASP A 28 12.97 22.52 4.07
C ASP A 28 13.34 23.57 5.10
N PRO A 29 14.04 24.67 4.74
CA PRO A 29 14.42 25.74 5.66
C PRO A 29 13.20 26.49 6.24
N HIS A 30 12.03 26.37 5.61
CA HIS A 30 10.75 26.92 6.07
C HIS A 30 9.87 25.79 6.60
N ASP A 31 10.39 25.02 7.56
CA ASP A 31 9.68 23.88 8.12
C ASP A 31 8.30 24.32 8.67
N ALA A 32 7.27 23.62 8.24
CA ALA A 32 5.89 23.88 8.59
C ALA A 32 5.10 22.58 8.60
N PRO A 33 3.94 22.52 9.27
CA PRO A 33 3.05 21.37 9.19
C PRO A 33 2.63 21.09 7.74
N LEU A 34 2.62 19.83 7.36
CA LEU A 34 2.18 19.35 6.06
C LEU A 34 1.27 18.13 6.25
N ALA A 35 0.00 18.30 5.85
CA ALA A 35 -0.94 17.19 5.85
C ALA A 35 -0.61 16.21 4.71
N MET A 36 -0.72 14.93 4.99
CA MET A 36 -0.57 13.84 4.03
C MET A 36 -1.72 12.87 4.19
N ASP A 37 -2.32 12.50 3.07
CA ASP A 37 -3.36 11.50 3.00
C ASP A 37 -2.80 10.19 2.44
N TYR A 38 -3.32 9.06 2.92
CA TYR A 38 -2.99 7.72 2.44
C TYR A 38 -4.15 7.15 1.65
N PHE A 39 -3.83 6.61 0.47
CA PHE A 39 -4.81 6.08 -0.47
C PHE A 39 -4.46 4.66 -0.89
N VAL A 40 -5.49 3.87 -1.12
CA VAL A 40 -5.45 2.72 -2.04
C VAL A 40 -6.23 3.10 -3.28
N TRP A 41 -5.94 2.44 -4.41
CA TRP A 41 -6.55 2.81 -5.66
C TRP A 41 -7.31 1.64 -6.27
N VAL A 42 -8.39 1.96 -6.98
CA VAL A 42 -9.13 1.01 -7.80
C VAL A 42 -9.09 1.46 -9.24
N VAL A 43 -8.71 0.56 -10.13
CA VAL A 43 -8.73 0.74 -11.58
C VAL A 43 -9.69 -0.30 -12.14
N ARG A 44 -10.84 0.13 -12.68
CA ARG A 44 -11.87 -0.81 -13.14
C ARG A 44 -12.51 -0.42 -14.46
N ASN A 45 -13.02 -1.42 -15.15
CA ASN A 45 -13.97 -1.29 -16.25
C ASN A 45 -15.03 -2.39 -16.15
N ALA A 46 -15.83 -2.59 -17.21
CA ALA A 46 -16.86 -3.62 -17.22
C ALA A 46 -16.33 -5.07 -17.18
N GLU A 47 -15.05 -5.28 -17.50
CA GLU A 47 -14.45 -6.62 -17.64
C GLU A 47 -13.60 -7.02 -16.44
N ARG A 48 -12.97 -6.04 -15.76
CA ARG A 48 -12.03 -6.33 -14.66
C ARG A 48 -11.89 -5.19 -13.67
N THR A 49 -11.52 -5.55 -12.46
CA THR A 49 -11.14 -4.64 -11.38
C THR A 49 -9.74 -5.00 -10.89
N VAL A 50 -8.88 -3.99 -10.79
CA VAL A 50 -7.52 -4.11 -10.24
C VAL A 50 -7.43 -3.17 -9.05
N VAL A 51 -6.92 -3.67 -7.93
CA VAL A 51 -6.58 -2.83 -6.76
C VAL A 51 -5.09 -2.51 -6.80
N VAL A 52 -4.73 -1.28 -6.49
CA VAL A 52 -3.33 -0.84 -6.42
C VAL A 52 -3.04 -0.40 -4.98
N ASP A 53 -2.11 -1.11 -4.36
CA ASP A 53 -1.74 -1.07 -2.95
C ASP A 53 -2.89 -1.47 -2.01
N VAL A 54 -2.53 -1.91 -0.81
CA VAL A 54 -3.49 -2.45 0.17
C VAL A 54 -3.47 -1.70 1.51
N GLY A 55 -2.67 -0.65 1.62
CA GLY A 55 -2.61 0.20 2.81
C GLY A 55 -1.97 -0.47 4.02
N TYR A 56 -2.11 0.17 5.19
CA TYR A 56 -1.69 -0.37 6.50
C TYR A 56 -2.89 -0.74 7.35
N GLY A 57 -2.69 -1.71 8.26
CA GLY A 57 -3.66 -2.06 9.29
C GLY A 57 -3.66 -1.07 10.45
N GLN A 58 -4.75 -1.03 11.24
CA GLN A 58 -4.94 -0.08 12.35
C GLN A 58 -3.77 -0.09 13.34
N ALA A 59 -3.32 -1.26 13.76
CA ALA A 59 -2.23 -1.41 14.74
C ALA A 59 -0.91 -0.78 14.26
N GLU A 60 -0.57 -0.96 12.98
CA GLU A 60 0.63 -0.36 12.39
C GLU A 60 0.48 1.16 12.25
N GLY A 61 -0.71 1.64 11.88
CA GLY A 61 -1.03 3.05 11.85
C GLY A 61 -0.82 3.70 13.22
N GLU A 62 -1.39 3.12 14.28
CA GLU A 62 -1.25 3.57 15.66
C GLU A 62 0.22 3.57 16.12
N ARG A 63 0.95 2.49 15.84
CA ARG A 63 2.38 2.36 16.17
C ARG A 63 3.24 3.46 15.55
N ARG A 64 2.86 3.94 14.36
CA ARG A 64 3.54 4.99 13.62
C ARG A 64 2.95 6.38 13.84
N GLY A 65 1.91 6.52 14.67
CA GLY A 65 1.22 7.81 14.89
C GLY A 65 0.52 8.31 13.64
N ARG A 66 -0.12 7.41 12.90
CA ARG A 66 -0.97 7.70 11.74
C ARG A 66 -2.43 7.61 12.14
N SER A 67 -3.28 8.44 11.54
CA SER A 67 -4.72 8.28 11.68
C SER A 67 -5.18 7.12 10.80
N PHE A 68 -5.99 6.23 11.35
CA PHE A 68 -6.65 5.17 10.61
C PHE A 68 -8.13 5.50 10.49
N LEU A 69 -8.58 5.84 9.30
CA LEU A 69 -9.96 6.28 9.06
C LEU A 69 -10.91 5.13 8.81
N ARG A 70 -10.42 4.10 8.10
CA ARG A 70 -11.16 2.89 7.75
C ARG A 70 -10.23 1.80 7.24
N CYS A 71 -10.68 0.54 7.32
CA CYS A 71 -10.01 -0.53 6.63
C CYS A 71 -10.08 -0.31 5.10
N PRO A 72 -9.01 -0.56 4.33
CA PRO A 72 -9.07 -0.53 2.87
C PRO A 72 -10.22 -1.34 2.28
N SER A 73 -10.54 -2.52 2.83
CA SER A 73 -11.70 -3.34 2.38
C SER A 73 -13.04 -2.63 2.61
N GLU A 74 -13.21 -1.89 3.71
CA GLU A 74 -14.39 -1.06 3.94
C GLU A 74 -14.46 0.09 2.93
N GLY A 75 -13.31 0.62 2.54
CA GLY A 75 -13.21 1.63 1.49
C GLY A 75 -13.63 1.09 0.12
N LEU A 76 -13.23 -0.12 -0.23
CA LEU A 76 -13.67 -0.83 -1.45
C LEU A 76 -15.18 -1.08 -1.46
N ALA A 77 -15.76 -1.43 -0.31
CA ALA A 77 -17.20 -1.64 -0.18
C ALA A 77 -18.05 -0.40 -0.51
N LEU A 78 -17.48 0.83 -0.42
CA LEU A 78 -18.16 2.04 -0.88
C LEU A 78 -18.36 2.10 -2.40
N LEU A 79 -17.64 1.27 -3.14
CA LEU A 79 -17.74 1.10 -4.60
C LEU A 79 -18.45 -0.21 -4.97
N ASP A 80 -19.12 -0.85 -4.02
CA ASP A 80 -19.73 -2.18 -4.16
C ASP A 80 -18.72 -3.28 -4.55
N ILE A 81 -17.46 -3.17 -4.05
CA ILE A 81 -16.38 -4.11 -4.30
C ILE A 81 -16.10 -4.90 -3.01
N ASP A 82 -16.18 -6.21 -3.08
CA ASP A 82 -15.72 -7.11 -2.03
C ASP A 82 -14.23 -7.42 -2.24
N ALA A 83 -13.38 -7.02 -1.30
CA ALA A 83 -11.95 -7.25 -1.34
C ALA A 83 -11.59 -8.74 -1.49
N ALA A 84 -12.39 -9.64 -0.89
CA ALA A 84 -12.15 -11.07 -0.94
C ALA A 84 -12.33 -11.68 -2.35
N THR A 85 -12.99 -10.97 -3.26
CA THR A 85 -13.24 -11.41 -4.65
C THR A 85 -12.30 -10.79 -5.67
N ILE A 86 -11.41 -9.90 -5.26
CA ILE A 86 -10.45 -9.27 -6.16
C ILE A 86 -9.42 -10.30 -6.62
N GLU A 87 -9.23 -10.40 -7.93
CA GLU A 87 -8.33 -11.37 -8.57
C GLU A 87 -6.93 -10.81 -8.87
N ASP A 88 -6.81 -9.48 -8.99
CA ASP A 88 -5.53 -8.83 -9.32
C ASP A 88 -5.27 -7.64 -8.38
N VAL A 89 -4.14 -7.69 -7.67
CA VAL A 89 -3.63 -6.62 -6.83
C VAL A 89 -2.20 -6.25 -7.27
N VAL A 90 -1.97 -4.98 -7.51
CA VAL A 90 -0.63 -4.44 -7.81
C VAL A 90 -0.08 -3.82 -6.53
N ILE A 91 1.08 -4.29 -6.08
CA ILE A 91 1.85 -3.66 -5.01
C ILE A 91 2.93 -2.80 -5.64
N THR A 92 2.81 -1.48 -5.47
CA THR A 92 3.78 -0.54 -6.06
C THR A 92 5.15 -0.68 -5.43
N HIS A 93 5.18 -0.88 -4.10
CA HIS A 93 6.37 -1.17 -3.31
C HIS A 93 5.98 -1.66 -1.89
N MET A 94 6.93 -2.22 -1.15
CA MET A 94 6.69 -2.92 0.12
C MET A 94 6.74 -2.04 1.38
N HIS A 95 6.63 -0.71 1.26
CA HIS A 95 6.46 0.10 2.47
C HIS A 95 5.15 -0.25 3.19
N TYR A 96 5.15 -0.08 4.52
CA TYR A 96 4.03 -0.43 5.41
C TYR A 96 2.67 0.13 4.98
N ASP A 97 2.68 1.30 4.32
CA ASP A 97 1.48 2.02 3.89
C ASP A 97 0.98 1.58 2.50
N HIS A 98 1.62 0.57 1.91
CA HIS A 98 1.26 0.00 0.61
C HIS A 98 1.00 -1.52 0.68
N ALA A 99 1.65 -2.25 1.58
CA ALA A 99 1.65 -3.72 1.59
C ALA A 99 1.18 -4.36 2.92
N GLY A 100 0.54 -3.60 3.81
CA GLY A 100 0.27 -4.04 5.19
C GLY A 100 -1.05 -4.77 5.41
N ASN A 101 -1.78 -5.17 4.36
CA ASN A 101 -3.07 -5.88 4.48
C ASN A 101 -3.26 -6.87 3.31
N LEU A 102 -2.23 -7.67 2.99
CA LEU A 102 -2.30 -8.66 1.89
C LEU A 102 -3.41 -9.69 2.14
N GLU A 103 -3.64 -10.05 3.40
CA GLU A 103 -4.62 -11.04 3.83
C GLU A 103 -6.08 -10.66 3.53
N LEU A 104 -6.36 -9.39 3.29
CA LEU A 104 -7.70 -8.94 2.89
C LEU A 104 -8.10 -9.37 1.48
N PHE A 105 -7.15 -9.86 0.69
CA PHE A 105 -7.32 -10.21 -0.72
C PHE A 105 -6.98 -11.68 -1.00
N PRO A 106 -7.68 -12.64 -0.38
CA PRO A 106 -7.29 -14.05 -0.41
C PRO A 106 -7.42 -14.71 -1.80
N ALA A 107 -8.19 -14.12 -2.72
CA ALA A 107 -8.32 -14.60 -4.09
C ALA A 107 -7.32 -13.94 -5.06
N ALA A 108 -6.54 -12.96 -4.58
CA ALA A 108 -5.75 -12.14 -5.46
C ALA A 108 -4.43 -12.79 -5.88
N ARG A 109 -4.10 -12.58 -7.13
CA ARG A 109 -2.73 -12.66 -7.63
C ARG A 109 -2.07 -11.30 -7.41
N PHE A 110 -0.99 -11.29 -6.65
CA PHE A 110 -0.22 -10.08 -6.39
C PHE A 110 0.84 -9.86 -7.46
N HIS A 111 0.92 -8.63 -7.95
CA HIS A 111 1.89 -8.18 -8.93
C HIS A 111 2.85 -7.20 -8.26
N ILE A 112 4.12 -7.53 -8.21
CA ILE A 112 5.19 -6.72 -7.61
C ILE A 112 6.41 -6.74 -8.53
N GLN A 113 7.23 -5.68 -8.48
CA GLN A 113 8.49 -5.64 -9.22
C GLN A 113 9.52 -6.58 -8.60
N ASP A 114 10.24 -7.34 -9.43
CA ASP A 114 11.30 -8.24 -8.98
C ASP A 114 12.40 -7.50 -8.20
N ASP A 115 12.73 -6.28 -8.63
CA ASP A 115 13.74 -5.43 -7.96
C ASP A 115 13.30 -5.04 -6.55
N GLU A 116 12.00 -4.76 -6.35
CA GLU A 116 11.46 -4.45 -5.02
C GLU A 116 11.55 -5.64 -4.08
N LEU A 117 11.13 -6.82 -4.54
CA LEU A 117 11.24 -8.04 -3.74
C LEU A 117 12.72 -8.38 -3.41
N SER A 118 13.61 -8.23 -4.37
CA SER A 118 15.05 -8.40 -4.17
C SER A 118 15.62 -7.41 -3.16
N PHE A 119 15.15 -6.16 -3.19
CA PHE A 119 15.59 -5.12 -2.26
C PHE A 119 15.15 -5.42 -0.83
N VAL A 120 13.85 -5.75 -0.61
CA VAL A 120 13.30 -5.92 0.74
C VAL A 120 13.73 -7.24 1.41
N THR A 121 14.17 -8.22 0.63
CA THR A 121 14.75 -9.48 1.14
C THR A 121 16.27 -9.47 1.17
N GLY A 122 16.87 -8.41 0.63
CA GLY A 122 18.31 -8.30 0.43
C GLY A 122 19.05 -7.64 1.58
N ARG A 123 20.36 -7.52 1.36
CA ARG A 123 21.33 -6.95 2.30
C ARG A 123 21.02 -5.48 2.68
N ALA A 124 20.29 -4.73 1.85
CA ALA A 124 19.87 -3.36 2.15
C ALA A 124 19.12 -3.26 3.48
N MET A 125 18.35 -4.30 3.86
CA MET A 125 17.57 -4.35 5.09
C MET A 125 18.41 -4.47 6.37
N THR A 126 19.71 -4.65 6.28
CA THR A 126 20.62 -4.55 7.44
C THR A 126 20.79 -3.11 7.93
N TYR A 127 20.54 -2.12 7.07
CA TYR A 127 20.66 -0.71 7.40
C TYR A 127 19.34 -0.15 7.95
N LYS A 128 19.37 0.34 9.21
CA LYS A 128 18.19 0.88 9.89
C LYS A 128 17.49 2.00 9.12
N ALA A 129 18.26 2.88 8.48
CA ALA A 129 17.72 3.99 7.70
C ALA A 129 16.90 3.54 6.48
N LEU A 130 17.25 2.41 5.88
CA LEU A 130 16.54 1.87 4.72
C LEU A 130 15.31 1.06 5.15
N ARG A 131 15.44 0.21 6.19
CA ARG A 131 14.37 -0.71 6.59
C ARG A 131 13.25 -0.09 7.41
N HIS A 132 13.35 1.15 7.88
CA HIS A 132 12.39 1.71 8.84
C HIS A 132 10.96 1.82 8.30
N SER A 133 10.79 1.89 6.98
CA SER A 133 9.49 1.96 6.32
C SER A 133 8.91 0.60 5.96
N PHE A 134 9.65 -0.48 6.19
CA PHE A 134 9.20 -1.84 5.93
C PHE A 134 8.75 -2.54 7.23
N VAL A 135 7.81 -3.45 7.11
CA VAL A 135 7.37 -4.35 8.19
C VAL A 135 7.82 -5.77 7.81
N LEU A 136 8.49 -6.44 8.74
CA LEU A 136 9.04 -7.77 8.47
C LEU A 136 7.95 -8.78 8.12
N ASP A 137 6.82 -8.73 8.85
CA ASP A 137 5.72 -9.67 8.64
C ASP A 137 5.10 -9.51 7.25
N ASP A 138 4.90 -8.27 6.76
CA ASP A 138 4.40 -7.99 5.41
C ASP A 138 5.34 -8.58 4.33
N VAL A 139 6.67 -8.45 4.55
CA VAL A 139 7.68 -9.03 3.63
C VAL A 139 7.63 -10.56 3.66
N LEU A 140 7.48 -11.16 4.86
CA LEU A 140 7.37 -12.61 4.99
C LEU A 140 6.09 -13.15 4.33
N ASP A 141 4.98 -12.44 4.46
CA ASP A 141 3.73 -12.81 3.81
C ASP A 141 3.85 -12.73 2.27
N MET A 142 4.49 -11.69 1.74
CA MET A 142 4.77 -11.61 0.31
C MET A 142 5.67 -12.77 -0.16
N VAL A 143 6.70 -13.13 0.62
CA VAL A 143 7.57 -14.28 0.29
C VAL A 143 6.78 -15.60 0.30
N ARG A 144 5.86 -15.80 1.28
CA ARG A 144 4.99 -16.98 1.29
C ARG A 144 4.12 -17.07 0.04
N LEU A 145 3.53 -15.95 -0.38
CA LEU A 145 2.76 -15.88 -1.64
C LEU A 145 3.58 -16.26 -2.87
N VAL A 146 4.87 -15.89 -2.91
CA VAL A 146 5.79 -16.31 -4.00
C VAL A 146 6.01 -17.84 -4.00
N TYR A 147 6.05 -18.47 -2.83
CA TYR A 147 6.21 -19.91 -2.70
C TYR A 147 4.90 -20.69 -2.86
N GLY A 148 3.75 -20.00 -2.85
CA GLY A 148 2.43 -20.60 -2.97
C GLY A 148 1.92 -21.21 -1.66
N ASP A 149 2.38 -20.70 -0.51
CA ASP A 149 1.99 -21.12 0.84
C ASP A 149 0.88 -20.25 1.42
#